data_e465840f8fd126c971aa243083c6390c
#
_entry.id   e465840f8fd126c971aa243083c6390c
#
_cell.length_a   1.000
_cell.length_b   1.000
_cell.length_c   1.000
_cell.angle_alpha   90.00
_cell.angle_beta   90.00
_cell.angle_gamma   90.00
#
_symmetry.space_group_name_H-M   'P 1'
#
loop_
_entity.id
_entity.type
_entity.pdbx_description
1 polymer ?
#
loop_
_entity_poly.entity_id
_entity_poly.type
_entity_poly.pdbx_seq_one_letter_code
_entity_poly.pdbx_strand_id
1 'polypeptide(L)'
;TGIQDAANLGWKLALVLHGQAGDALLDSYSAERRAACVENLAVTSRSARYLAPRSSAEQGLRRATLALARHHAFARKLVNTGRMSVANDYPPSRWLPQGARTVQSVALTDAQGQSTALMRLLREGTALLALWFAPEAAPLAETSARLAAQKLPARVLAVGGSAPDLHDPEGRLARHLGLDPAACA
;
A
#
# COMPACT_ATOMS: atom_id res chain seq x y z
N THR A 1 -10.37 -8.60 -6.56
CA THR A 1 -10.01 -7.33 -7.27
C THR A 1 -11.13 -6.31 -7.18
N GLY A 2 -12.40 -6.65 -7.40
CA GLY A 2 -13.51 -5.70 -7.46
C GLY A 2 -13.62 -4.74 -6.26
N ILE A 3 -13.40 -5.20 -5.03
CA ILE A 3 -13.38 -4.32 -3.84
C ILE A 3 -12.25 -3.29 -3.95
N GLN A 4 -11.08 -3.70 -4.42
CA GLN A 4 -9.93 -2.80 -4.61
C GLN A 4 -10.18 -1.83 -5.78
N ASP A 5 -10.89 -2.27 -6.82
CA ASP A 5 -11.27 -1.41 -7.94
C ASP A 5 -12.23 -0.33 -7.46
N ALA A 6 -13.27 -0.71 -6.70
CA ALA A 6 -14.21 0.24 -6.12
C ALA A 6 -13.55 1.21 -5.13
N ALA A 7 -12.66 0.71 -4.26
CA ALA A 7 -11.93 1.55 -3.32
C ALA A 7 -11.01 2.54 -4.05
N ASN A 8 -10.28 2.12 -5.09
CA ASN A 8 -9.41 3.00 -5.85
C ASN A 8 -10.19 4.06 -6.65
N LEU A 9 -11.31 3.69 -7.24
CA LEU A 9 -12.14 4.63 -8.01
C LEU A 9 -12.90 5.59 -7.10
N GLY A 10 -13.43 5.11 -5.98
CA GLY A 10 -14.38 5.86 -5.15
C GLY A 10 -13.85 7.19 -4.67
N TRP A 11 -12.64 7.23 -4.08
CA TRP A 11 -12.06 8.48 -3.61
C TRP A 11 -11.66 9.42 -4.75
N LYS A 12 -11.18 8.89 -5.88
CA LYS A 12 -10.84 9.70 -7.07
C LYS A 12 -12.08 10.37 -7.64
N LEU A 13 -13.14 9.60 -7.78
CA LEU A 13 -14.43 10.11 -8.26
C LEU A 13 -15.01 11.15 -7.31
N ALA A 14 -14.92 10.93 -6.00
CA ALA A 14 -15.35 11.90 -5.01
C ALA A 14 -14.62 13.24 -5.14
N LEU A 15 -13.29 13.24 -5.27
CA LEU A 15 -12.49 14.45 -5.45
C LEU A 15 -12.87 15.21 -6.74
N VAL A 16 -13.09 14.50 -7.83
CA VAL A 16 -13.48 15.11 -9.11
C VAL A 16 -14.90 15.71 -9.02
N LEU A 17 -15.87 14.97 -8.48
CA LEU A 17 -17.24 15.46 -8.34
C LEU A 17 -17.37 16.65 -7.39
N HIS A 18 -16.52 16.76 -6.39
CA HIS A 18 -16.48 17.92 -5.50
C HIS A 18 -15.61 19.08 -6.04
N GLY A 19 -15.10 18.98 -7.27
CA GLY A 19 -14.26 20.01 -7.87
C GLY A 19 -12.89 20.18 -7.21
N GLN A 20 -12.44 19.18 -6.44
CA GLN A 20 -11.16 19.18 -5.71
C GLN A 20 -10.02 18.59 -6.54
N ALA A 21 -10.33 17.94 -7.65
CA ALA A 21 -9.37 17.45 -8.63
C ALA A 21 -9.96 17.53 -10.05
N GLY A 22 -9.10 17.63 -11.05
CA GLY A 22 -9.50 17.56 -12.45
C GLY A 22 -9.75 16.12 -12.92
N ASP A 23 -10.52 15.98 -14.01
CA ASP A 23 -10.90 14.69 -14.62
C ASP A 23 -9.69 13.78 -14.92
N ALA A 24 -8.54 14.39 -15.21
CA ALA A 24 -7.30 13.67 -15.43
C ALA A 24 -6.88 12.75 -14.28
N LEU A 25 -7.37 12.97 -13.04
CA LEU A 25 -7.15 12.05 -11.92
C LEU A 25 -7.77 10.68 -12.20
N LEU A 26 -8.88 10.61 -12.92
CA LEU A 26 -9.56 9.35 -13.26
C LEU A 26 -8.73 8.49 -14.24
N ASP A 27 -7.85 9.10 -15.05
CA ASP A 27 -6.94 8.35 -15.92
C ASP A 27 -5.99 7.47 -15.11
N SER A 28 -5.61 7.92 -13.91
CA SER A 28 -4.74 7.14 -13.03
C SER A 28 -5.39 5.83 -12.57
N TYR A 29 -6.73 5.78 -12.44
CA TYR A 29 -7.46 4.57 -12.12
C TYR A 29 -7.18 3.46 -13.14
N SER A 30 -7.35 3.76 -14.43
CA SER A 30 -7.13 2.79 -15.50
C SER A 30 -5.68 2.27 -15.51
N ALA A 31 -4.70 3.16 -15.35
CA ALA A 31 -3.29 2.79 -15.33
C ALA A 31 -2.96 1.86 -14.14
N GLU A 32 -3.37 2.25 -12.94
CA GLU A 32 -3.08 1.52 -11.71
C GLU A 32 -3.81 0.16 -11.67
N ARG A 33 -5.10 0.16 -11.99
CA ARG A 33 -5.91 -1.08 -11.90
C ARG A 33 -5.62 -2.06 -13.01
N ARG A 34 -5.24 -1.59 -14.20
CA ARG A 34 -4.80 -2.46 -15.30
C ARG A 34 -3.51 -3.19 -14.93
N ALA A 35 -2.52 -2.50 -14.37
CA ALA A 35 -1.28 -3.13 -13.90
C ALA A 35 -1.56 -4.20 -12.84
N ALA A 36 -2.36 -3.89 -11.84
CA ALA A 36 -2.77 -4.84 -10.81
C ALA A 36 -3.56 -6.03 -11.37
N CYS A 37 -4.43 -5.81 -12.36
CA CYS A 37 -5.19 -6.87 -13.01
C CYS A 37 -4.28 -7.83 -13.77
N VAL A 38 -3.32 -7.32 -14.55
CA VAL A 38 -2.34 -8.16 -15.28
C VAL A 38 -1.56 -9.04 -14.32
N GLU A 39 -1.07 -8.49 -13.21
CA GLU A 39 -0.37 -9.27 -12.20
C GLU A 39 -1.26 -10.33 -11.56
N ASN A 40 -2.48 -9.97 -11.18
CA ASN A 40 -3.43 -10.90 -10.58
C ASN A 40 -3.79 -12.05 -11.53
N LEU A 41 -4.00 -11.76 -12.83
CA LEU A 41 -4.24 -12.77 -13.84
C LEU A 41 -3.05 -13.72 -14.01
N ALA A 42 -1.83 -13.21 -13.99
CA ALA A 42 -0.62 -14.05 -14.07
C ALA A 42 -0.52 -14.98 -12.85
N VAL A 43 -0.76 -14.48 -11.64
CA VAL A 43 -0.72 -15.27 -10.40
C VAL A 43 -1.82 -16.32 -10.36
N THR A 44 -3.08 -15.93 -10.67
CA THR A 44 -4.23 -16.84 -10.65
C THR A 44 -4.12 -17.92 -11.72
N SER A 45 -3.66 -17.56 -12.94
CA SER A 45 -3.43 -18.53 -14.01
C SER A 45 -2.36 -19.57 -13.64
N ARG A 46 -1.30 -19.15 -12.98
CA ARG A 46 -0.26 -20.06 -12.46
C ARG A 46 -0.84 -21.01 -11.41
N SER A 47 -1.60 -20.46 -10.46
CA SER A 47 -2.26 -21.25 -9.42
C SER A 47 -3.26 -22.25 -10.01
N ALA A 48 -4.05 -21.83 -11.00
CA ALA A 48 -5.01 -22.70 -11.68
C ALA A 48 -4.33 -23.88 -12.41
N ARG A 49 -3.22 -23.60 -13.12
CA ARG A 49 -2.43 -24.67 -13.77
C ARG A 49 -1.83 -25.64 -12.74
N TYR A 50 -1.38 -25.14 -11.61
CA TYR A 50 -0.85 -26.00 -10.55
C TYR A 50 -1.94 -26.89 -9.95
N LEU A 51 -3.14 -26.36 -9.73
CA LEU A 51 -4.29 -27.11 -9.18
C LEU A 51 -4.85 -28.10 -10.19
N ALA A 52 -4.96 -27.70 -11.46
CA ALA A 52 -5.50 -28.50 -12.55
C ALA A 52 -4.50 -28.62 -13.72
N PRO A 53 -3.44 -29.44 -13.56
CA PRO A 53 -2.42 -29.62 -14.58
C PRO A 53 -2.99 -30.23 -15.84
N ARG A 54 -2.60 -29.69 -17.00
CA ARG A 54 -3.14 -30.09 -18.32
C ARG A 54 -2.26 -31.07 -19.07
N SER A 55 -1.01 -31.28 -18.63
CA SER A 55 -0.05 -32.20 -19.25
C SER A 55 0.56 -33.15 -18.23
N SER A 56 1.16 -34.24 -18.73
CA SER A 56 1.90 -35.21 -17.89
C SER A 56 3.11 -34.54 -17.22
N ALA A 57 3.78 -33.61 -17.91
CA ALA A 57 4.89 -32.85 -17.36
C ALA A 57 4.46 -31.96 -16.18
N GLU A 58 3.33 -31.22 -16.31
CA GLU A 58 2.78 -30.41 -15.22
C GLU A 58 2.33 -31.30 -14.04
N GLN A 59 1.77 -32.48 -14.31
CA GLN A 59 1.41 -33.46 -13.27
C GLN A 59 2.65 -33.95 -12.54
N GLY A 60 3.72 -34.27 -13.27
CA GLY A 60 5.01 -34.68 -12.71
C GLY A 60 5.62 -33.60 -11.82
N LEU A 61 5.67 -32.37 -12.31
CA LEU A 61 6.14 -31.20 -11.55
C LEU A 61 5.34 -31.01 -10.26
N ARG A 62 4.02 -31.07 -10.33
CA ARG A 62 3.14 -30.93 -9.15
C ARG A 62 3.43 -32.02 -8.12
N ARG A 63 3.53 -33.30 -8.54
CA ARG A 63 3.85 -34.42 -7.63
C ARG A 63 5.21 -34.23 -6.96
N ALA A 64 6.24 -33.88 -7.74
CA ALA A 64 7.59 -33.63 -7.21
C ALA A 64 7.59 -32.47 -6.21
N THR A 65 6.91 -31.34 -6.55
CA THR A 65 6.82 -30.18 -5.66
C THR A 65 6.10 -30.53 -4.36
N LEU A 66 4.99 -31.28 -4.42
CA LEU A 66 4.27 -31.70 -3.22
C LEU A 66 5.08 -32.65 -2.35
N ALA A 67 5.83 -33.59 -2.95
CA ALA A 67 6.72 -34.48 -2.23
C ALA A 67 7.84 -33.72 -1.49
N LEU A 68 8.48 -32.78 -2.17
CA LEU A 68 9.50 -31.90 -1.58
C LEU A 68 8.94 -30.96 -0.50
N ALA A 69 7.73 -30.44 -0.67
CA ALA A 69 7.10 -29.53 0.29
C ALA A 69 6.86 -30.17 1.67
N ARG A 70 6.79 -31.48 1.74
CA ARG A 70 6.69 -32.21 3.02
C ARG A 70 7.92 -32.00 3.90
N HIS A 71 9.09 -31.85 3.29
CA HIS A 71 10.38 -31.84 3.99
C HIS A 71 11.13 -30.49 3.86
N HIS A 72 10.84 -29.68 2.83
CA HIS A 72 11.60 -28.49 2.49
C HIS A 72 10.76 -27.21 2.47
N ALA A 73 11.20 -26.19 3.21
CA ALA A 73 10.50 -24.90 3.32
C ALA A 73 10.43 -24.15 1.98
N PHE A 74 11.48 -24.24 1.13
CA PHE A 74 11.45 -23.58 -0.18
C PHE A 74 10.36 -24.16 -1.09
N ALA A 75 10.13 -25.46 -1.04
CA ALA A 75 9.10 -26.11 -1.85
C ALA A 75 7.67 -25.75 -1.36
N ARG A 76 7.49 -25.53 -0.06
CA ARG A 76 6.22 -25.01 0.48
C ARG A 76 5.89 -23.61 -0.10
N LYS A 77 6.91 -22.76 -0.29
CA LYS A 77 6.73 -21.45 -0.94
C LYS A 77 6.33 -21.56 -2.42
N LEU A 78 6.72 -22.61 -3.12
CA LEU A 78 6.29 -22.86 -4.50
C LEU A 78 4.79 -23.25 -4.57
N VAL A 79 4.31 -23.97 -3.54
CA VAL A 79 2.88 -24.36 -3.44
C VAL A 79 2.00 -23.17 -3.04
N ASN A 80 2.45 -22.39 -2.06
CA ASN A 80 1.74 -21.21 -1.58
C ASN A 80 2.70 -20.02 -1.44
N THR A 81 2.65 -19.15 -2.42
CA THR A 81 3.48 -17.95 -2.44
C THR A 81 2.96 -16.86 -1.51
N GLY A 82 1.74 -16.97 -1.00
CA GLY A 82 1.05 -15.89 -0.26
C GLY A 82 0.68 -14.67 -1.10
N ARG A 83 1.05 -14.64 -2.39
CA ARG A 83 0.89 -13.44 -3.24
C ARG A 83 -0.56 -12.97 -3.41
N MET A 84 -1.51 -13.89 -3.40
CA MET A 84 -2.94 -13.55 -3.51
C MET A 84 -3.53 -12.93 -2.25
N SER A 85 -2.84 -13.02 -1.12
CA SER A 85 -3.25 -12.43 0.16
C SER A 85 -2.71 -11.03 0.37
N VAL A 86 -1.92 -10.49 -0.57
CA VAL A 86 -1.30 -9.17 -0.49
C VAL A 86 -1.85 -8.30 -1.62
N ALA A 87 -2.14 -7.04 -1.32
CA ALA A 87 -2.54 -6.07 -2.34
C ALA A 87 -1.40 -5.80 -3.34
N ASN A 88 -1.75 -5.29 -4.51
CA ASN A 88 -0.77 -4.98 -5.55
C ASN A 88 -0.11 -3.64 -5.27
N ASP A 89 1.19 -3.56 -5.50
CA ASP A 89 1.90 -2.30 -5.63
C ASP A 89 1.59 -1.67 -6.98
N TYR A 90 1.66 -0.35 -7.07
CA TYR A 90 1.46 0.36 -8.33
C TYR A 90 2.80 0.80 -8.92
N PRO A 91 3.01 0.62 -10.23
CA PRO A 91 4.23 1.06 -10.88
C PRO A 91 4.32 2.60 -10.91
N PRO A 92 5.52 3.14 -11.13
CA PRO A 92 5.71 4.56 -11.36
C PRO A 92 4.79 5.08 -12.48
N SER A 93 4.22 6.26 -12.24
CA SER A 93 3.35 6.95 -13.18
C SER A 93 3.52 8.47 -13.04
N ARG A 94 2.91 9.25 -13.94
CA ARG A 94 2.91 10.72 -13.79
C ARG A 94 2.30 11.22 -12.48
N TRP A 95 1.40 10.43 -11.86
CA TRP A 95 0.72 10.75 -10.60
C TRP A 95 1.48 10.23 -9.40
N LEU A 96 2.23 9.16 -9.59
CA LEU A 96 3.02 8.48 -8.58
C LEU A 96 4.42 8.24 -9.14
N PRO A 97 5.30 9.27 -9.18
CA PRO A 97 6.61 9.15 -9.84
C PRO A 97 7.49 8.02 -9.30
N GLN A 98 7.33 7.67 -8.03
CA GLN A 98 8.04 6.56 -7.38
C GLN A 98 7.20 5.28 -7.29
N GLY A 99 5.99 5.28 -7.89
CA GLY A 99 5.01 4.22 -7.67
C GLY A 99 4.36 4.31 -6.31
N ALA A 100 3.56 3.30 -5.97
CA ALA A 100 2.96 3.16 -4.66
C ALA A 100 3.14 1.75 -4.12
N ARG A 101 3.46 1.63 -2.85
CA ARG A 101 3.60 0.35 -2.15
C ARG A 101 2.34 0.03 -1.36
N THR A 102 2.08 -1.25 -1.22
CA THR A 102 1.06 -1.74 -0.32
C THR A 102 1.37 -1.36 1.11
N VAL A 103 0.43 -0.66 1.74
CA VAL A 103 0.55 -0.29 3.15
C VAL A 103 0.04 -1.43 4.03
N GLN A 104 0.88 -1.87 4.96
CA GLN A 104 0.51 -2.82 6.02
C GLN A 104 0.20 -2.07 7.31
N SER A 105 -0.55 -2.73 8.20
CA SER A 105 -0.79 -2.16 9.53
C SER A 105 0.49 -2.19 10.35
N VAL A 106 1.02 -1.00 10.63
CA VAL A 106 2.18 -0.82 11.52
C VAL A 106 1.66 -0.27 12.84
N ALA A 107 2.09 -0.88 13.95
CA ALA A 107 1.79 -0.39 15.28
C ALA A 107 2.59 0.89 15.56
N LEU A 108 1.91 1.89 16.10
CA LEU A 108 2.43 3.23 16.39
C LEU A 108 1.96 3.65 17.78
N THR A 109 2.53 4.73 18.30
CA THR A 109 2.07 5.38 19.53
C THR A 109 1.68 6.81 19.19
N ASP A 110 0.54 7.29 19.68
CA ASP A 110 0.13 8.68 19.49
C ASP A 110 0.87 9.65 20.45
N ALA A 111 0.60 10.95 20.30
CA ALA A 111 1.20 12.00 21.15
C ALA A 111 0.86 11.85 22.64
N GLN A 112 -0.20 11.10 23.00
CA GLN A 112 -0.63 10.83 24.37
C GLN A 112 -0.07 9.51 24.91
N GLY A 113 0.80 8.83 24.14
CA GLY A 113 1.39 7.55 24.52
C GLY A 113 0.45 6.35 24.35
N GLN A 114 -0.70 6.53 23.68
CA GLN A 114 -1.62 5.43 23.45
C GLN A 114 -1.25 4.64 22.19
N SER A 115 -1.47 3.33 22.26
CA SER A 115 -1.22 2.46 21.12
C SER A 115 -2.25 2.70 20.02
N THR A 116 -1.76 2.94 18.81
CA THR A 116 -2.56 3.06 17.59
C THR A 116 -1.94 2.24 16.47
N ALA A 117 -2.51 2.29 15.28
CA ALA A 117 -1.97 1.62 14.10
C ALA A 117 -2.29 2.40 12.84
N LEU A 118 -1.40 2.35 11.86
CA LEU A 118 -1.58 3.08 10.58
C LEU A 118 -2.93 2.80 9.93
N MET A 119 -3.37 1.54 9.89
CA MET A 119 -4.68 1.20 9.30
C MET A 119 -5.86 1.77 10.07
N ARG A 120 -5.73 2.01 11.38
CA ARG A 120 -6.76 2.70 12.16
C ARG A 120 -6.86 4.16 11.75
N LEU A 121 -5.73 4.85 11.63
CA LEU A 121 -5.66 6.24 11.20
C LEU A 121 -6.27 6.45 9.80
N LEU A 122 -6.02 5.52 8.87
CA LEU A 122 -6.58 5.53 7.52
C LEU A 122 -8.11 5.33 7.50
N ARG A 123 -8.68 4.70 8.54
CA ARG A 123 -10.14 4.47 8.64
C ARG A 123 -10.88 5.62 9.31
N GLU A 124 -10.20 6.51 10.00
CA GLU A 124 -10.79 7.60 10.78
C GLU A 124 -11.19 8.84 9.96
N GLY A 125 -11.49 8.68 8.69
CA GLY A 125 -12.42 9.58 8.07
C GLY A 125 -11.90 10.68 7.16
N THR A 126 -10.67 10.65 6.66
CA THR A 126 -10.22 11.56 5.59
C THR A 126 -9.84 10.81 4.33
N ALA A 127 -10.03 11.41 3.16
CA ALA A 127 -9.68 10.80 1.89
C ALA A 127 -8.16 10.58 1.75
N LEU A 128 -7.35 11.48 2.33
CA LEU A 128 -5.90 11.44 2.23
C LEU A 128 -5.26 11.59 3.62
N LEU A 129 -4.26 10.76 3.90
CA LEU A 129 -3.39 10.87 5.07
C LEU A 129 -1.96 11.16 4.59
N ALA A 130 -1.45 12.34 4.91
CA ALA A 130 -0.06 12.72 4.68
C ALA A 130 0.74 12.48 5.97
N LEU A 131 1.83 11.71 5.87
CA LEU A 131 2.75 11.47 6.97
C LEU A 131 4.01 12.30 6.74
N TRP A 132 4.34 13.15 7.68
CA TRP A 132 5.49 14.03 7.64
C TRP A 132 6.63 13.49 8.50
N PHE A 133 7.69 13.05 7.87
CA PHE A 133 8.90 12.56 8.53
C PHE A 133 9.98 13.62 8.44
N ALA A 134 10.05 14.52 9.41
CA ALA A 134 11.13 15.48 9.50
C ALA A 134 11.29 15.97 10.96
N PRO A 135 12.50 16.28 11.39
CA PRO A 135 12.75 16.79 12.74
C PRO A 135 12.18 18.21 12.97
N GLU A 136 11.89 18.95 11.91
CA GLU A 136 11.44 20.34 11.98
C GLU A 136 9.93 20.49 11.76
N ALA A 137 9.27 21.23 12.65
CA ALA A 137 7.82 21.45 12.60
C ALA A 137 7.38 22.55 11.61
N ALA A 138 8.26 23.48 11.24
CA ALA A 138 7.88 24.63 10.42
C ALA A 138 7.32 24.27 9.03
N PRO A 139 7.90 23.34 8.25
CA PRO A 139 7.36 22.93 6.96
C PRO A 139 6.02 22.17 7.06
N LEU A 140 5.72 21.59 8.22
CA LEU A 140 4.46 20.88 8.46
C LEU A 140 3.27 21.84 8.44
N ALA A 141 3.37 22.98 9.14
CA ALA A 141 2.31 23.98 9.18
C ALA A 141 2.05 24.58 7.79
N GLU A 142 3.11 24.89 7.04
CA GLU A 142 3.00 25.39 5.68
C GLU A 142 2.33 24.37 4.74
N THR A 143 2.74 23.11 4.82
CA THR A 143 2.16 22.01 4.01
C THR A 143 0.67 21.83 4.34
N SER A 144 0.31 21.82 5.62
CA SER A 144 -1.08 21.74 6.07
C SER A 144 -1.90 22.91 5.56
N ALA A 145 -1.39 24.14 5.64
CA ALA A 145 -2.05 25.33 5.11
C ALA A 145 -2.27 25.28 3.59
N ARG A 146 -1.26 24.81 2.84
CA ARG A 146 -1.35 24.62 1.37
C ARG A 146 -2.42 23.62 0.98
N LEU A 147 -2.48 22.46 1.67
CA LEU A 147 -3.51 21.44 1.40
C LEU A 147 -4.90 21.97 1.74
N ALA A 148 -5.05 22.69 2.86
CA ALA A 148 -6.31 23.32 3.23
C ALA A 148 -6.75 24.39 2.22
N ALA A 149 -5.83 25.22 1.72
CA ALA A 149 -6.11 26.23 0.69
C ALA A 149 -6.60 25.60 -0.62
N GLN A 150 -6.14 24.39 -0.95
CA GLN A 150 -6.60 23.63 -2.11
C GLN A 150 -7.92 22.87 -1.84
N LYS A 151 -8.49 23.00 -0.65
CA LYS A 151 -9.71 22.29 -0.21
C LYS A 151 -9.60 20.77 -0.33
N LEU A 152 -8.39 20.23 -0.28
CA LEU A 152 -8.18 18.79 -0.30
C LEU A 152 -8.56 18.20 1.07
N PRO A 153 -9.35 17.13 1.13
CA PRO A 153 -9.69 16.45 2.38
C PRO A 153 -8.47 15.62 2.85
N ALA A 154 -7.43 16.32 3.31
CA ALA A 154 -6.18 15.72 3.75
C ALA A 154 -5.93 16.03 5.23
N ARG A 155 -5.43 15.03 5.95
CA ARG A 155 -4.90 15.17 7.31
C ARG A 155 -3.40 14.98 7.24
N VAL A 156 -2.64 15.91 7.83
CA VAL A 156 -1.18 15.81 7.91
C VAL A 156 -0.82 15.44 9.34
N LEU A 157 0.00 14.43 9.53
CA LEU A 157 0.51 13.98 10.83
C LEU A 157 2.03 13.96 10.82
N ALA A 158 2.63 14.54 11.84
CA ALA A 158 4.06 14.46 12.09
C ALA A 158 4.41 13.08 12.67
N VAL A 159 5.48 12.48 12.15
CA VAL A 159 6.02 11.20 12.65
C VAL A 159 7.46 11.44 13.12
N GLY A 160 7.71 11.27 14.43
CA GLY A 160 9.01 11.59 15.01
C GLY A 160 9.26 13.09 15.19
N GLY A 161 10.50 13.46 15.54
CA GLY A 161 10.88 14.85 15.80
C GLY A 161 10.48 15.35 17.20
N SER A 162 10.53 16.70 17.40
CA SER A 162 10.40 17.34 18.71
C SER A 162 8.94 17.39 19.24
N ALA A 163 7.95 17.39 18.36
CA ALA A 163 6.53 17.45 18.71
C ALA A 163 5.69 16.58 17.76
N PRO A 164 5.83 15.26 17.85
CA PRO A 164 5.17 14.38 16.90
C PRO A 164 3.71 14.14 17.27
N ASP A 165 2.87 13.97 16.24
CA ASP A 165 1.53 13.38 16.38
C ASP A 165 1.60 11.86 16.58
N LEU A 166 2.66 11.24 16.01
CA LEU A 166 2.90 9.80 16.03
C LEU A 166 4.37 9.50 16.36
N HIS A 167 4.58 8.49 17.17
CA HIS A 167 5.88 7.93 17.47
C HIS A 167 6.09 6.61 16.72
N ASP A 168 7.23 6.49 16.03
CA ASP A 168 7.74 5.28 15.39
C ASP A 168 9.13 4.94 15.94
N PRO A 169 9.24 4.59 17.25
CA PRO A 169 10.52 4.50 17.95
C PRO A 169 11.47 3.44 17.37
N GLU A 170 10.91 2.44 16.71
CA GLU A 170 11.69 1.39 16.05
C GLU A 170 11.89 1.67 14.56
N GLY A 171 11.41 2.77 14.02
CA GLY A 171 11.48 3.11 12.59
C GLY A 171 10.79 2.08 11.67
N ARG A 172 9.79 1.37 12.18
CA ARG A 172 9.08 0.33 11.42
C ARG A 172 8.28 0.92 10.27
N LEU A 173 7.60 2.05 10.54
CA LEU A 173 6.81 2.75 9.54
C LEU A 173 7.72 3.36 8.46
N ALA A 174 8.80 4.03 8.87
CA ALA A 174 9.77 4.60 7.94
C ALA A 174 10.31 3.52 7.00
N ARG A 175 10.82 2.40 7.55
CA ARG A 175 11.31 1.26 6.73
C ARG A 175 10.23 0.67 5.82
N HIS A 176 9.01 0.55 6.32
CA HIS A 176 7.90 0.03 5.52
C HIS A 176 7.61 0.93 4.31
N LEU A 177 7.71 2.23 4.47
CA LEU A 177 7.56 3.21 3.39
C LEU A 177 8.82 3.38 2.52
N GLY A 178 9.92 2.69 2.86
CA GLY A 178 11.18 2.76 2.13
C GLY A 178 12.02 4.00 2.45
N LEU A 179 11.76 4.63 3.59
CA LEU A 179 12.52 5.75 4.11
C LEU A 179 13.66 5.25 5.02
N ASP A 180 14.74 6.04 5.14
CA ASP A 180 15.80 5.79 6.11
C ASP A 180 15.33 6.25 7.50
N PRO A 181 15.18 5.35 8.49
CA PRO A 181 14.76 5.74 9.82
C PRO A 181 15.70 6.74 10.50
N ALA A 182 16.99 6.70 10.19
CA ALA A 182 17.98 7.63 10.76
C ALA A 182 17.79 9.07 10.23
N ALA A 183 17.26 9.23 9.05
CA ALA A 183 16.92 10.54 8.48
C ALA A 183 15.54 11.07 8.95
N CYS A 184 14.78 10.23 9.67
CA CYS A 184 13.42 10.52 10.14
C CYS A 184 13.33 10.71 11.67
N ALA A 185 14.47 10.57 12.38
CA ALA A 185 14.56 10.61 13.84
C ALA A 185 14.65 12.04 14.40
#